data_3f91829c8236c4d4a9735c7a4b76cc6c
#
_entry.id   3f91829c8236c4d4a9735c7a4b76cc6c
#
_cell.length_a   1.000
_cell.length_b   1.000
_cell.length_c   1.000
_cell.angle_alpha   90.00
_cell.angle_beta   90.00
_cell.angle_gamma   90.00
#
_symmetry.space_group_name_H-M   'P 1'
#
loop_
_entity.id
_entity.type
_entity.pdbx_description
1 polymer ?
#
loop_
_entity_poly.entity_id
_entity_poly.type
_entity_poly.pdbx_seq_one_letter_code
_entity_poly.pdbx_strand_id
1 'polypeptide(L)'
;MPPELLLPVPEELDPAEVVSLILNYLTAHCILHKKGQLKNGETVLIHAAAGGVGTALLQLGGLLELKMYGTASVTKHPTVREYGGIPIDYKNQDFLEYIRNEVPDGVDAAFDPIGGLNLRRSYKAVKKGGRVISYGFAGDSFGGMKQMAIGVLQMAALNFWPDGKRVTLCATPGEVKKDNAWYRETLTELISMLAARQINPVIGARVPLMEVKRAHQMLEQGNVAGKVVLVCEP
;
A
#
# COMPACT_ATOMS: atom_id res chain seq x y z
N MET A 1 -18.18 16.19 7.44
CA MET A 1 -18.04 15.20 6.36
C MET A 1 -19.37 15.20 5.59
N PRO A 2 -19.35 15.20 4.27
CA PRO A 2 -20.58 15.12 3.47
C PRO A 2 -21.35 13.82 3.79
N PRO A 3 -22.70 13.87 3.99
CA PRO A 3 -23.48 12.68 4.34
C PRO A 3 -23.36 11.52 3.35
N GLU A 4 -23.15 11.84 2.08
CA GLU A 4 -22.96 10.87 1.00
C GLU A 4 -21.68 10.01 1.13
N LEU A 5 -20.75 10.40 1.99
CA LEU A 5 -19.53 9.62 2.29
C LEU A 5 -19.69 8.75 3.53
N LEU A 6 -20.83 8.78 4.20
CA LEU A 6 -21.09 7.93 5.35
C LEU A 6 -21.70 6.60 4.87
N LEU A 7 -21.20 5.50 5.43
CA LEU A 7 -21.75 4.16 5.21
C LEU A 7 -22.12 3.53 6.56
N PRO A 8 -23.22 2.76 6.59
CA PRO A 8 -23.52 1.96 7.78
C PRO A 8 -22.45 0.87 7.97
N VAL A 9 -22.12 0.60 9.22
CA VAL A 9 -21.20 -0.46 9.61
C VAL A 9 -21.95 -1.43 10.50
N PRO A 10 -21.87 -2.76 10.27
CA PRO A 10 -22.43 -3.76 11.16
C PRO A 10 -21.86 -3.61 12.57
N GLU A 11 -22.73 -3.69 13.59
CA GLU A 11 -22.37 -3.46 15.00
C GLU A 11 -21.40 -4.50 15.55
N GLU A 12 -21.40 -5.71 15.00
CA GLU A 12 -20.51 -6.81 15.37
C GLU A 12 -19.06 -6.65 14.90
N LEU A 13 -18.78 -5.70 13.99
CA LEU A 13 -17.43 -5.46 13.50
C LEU A 13 -16.63 -4.57 14.45
N ASP A 14 -15.38 -4.95 14.68
CA ASP A 14 -14.42 -4.17 15.46
C ASP A 14 -14.16 -2.80 14.81
N PRO A 15 -14.43 -1.69 15.50
CA PRO A 15 -14.20 -0.35 14.94
C PRO A 15 -12.75 -0.10 14.51
N ALA A 16 -11.75 -0.71 15.16
CA ALA A 16 -10.36 -0.56 14.79
C ALA A 16 -10.04 -1.26 13.46
N GLU A 17 -10.69 -2.40 13.18
CA GLU A 17 -10.58 -3.06 11.89
C GLU A 17 -11.28 -2.21 10.82
N VAL A 18 -12.50 -1.74 11.09
CA VAL A 18 -13.29 -0.94 10.15
C VAL A 18 -12.57 0.37 9.77
N VAL A 19 -12.04 1.12 10.73
CA VAL A 19 -11.31 2.37 10.42
C VAL A 19 -10.06 2.12 9.56
N SER A 20 -9.53 0.91 9.58
CA SER A 20 -8.38 0.52 8.76
C SER A 20 -8.77 0.33 7.28
N LEU A 21 -10.03 0.06 6.97
CA LEU A 21 -10.50 -0.09 5.60
C LEU A 21 -10.43 1.24 4.83
N ILE A 22 -10.76 2.36 5.50
CA ILE A 22 -10.96 3.68 4.84
C ILE A 22 -9.69 4.18 4.15
N LEU A 23 -8.51 3.99 4.73
CA LEU A 23 -7.26 4.43 4.12
C LEU A 23 -6.47 3.26 3.55
N ASN A 24 -6.22 2.22 4.33
CA ASN A 24 -5.30 1.17 3.93
C ASN A 24 -5.87 0.31 2.81
N TYR A 25 -7.06 -0.29 3.03
CA TYR A 25 -7.65 -1.20 2.05
C TYR A 25 -8.24 -0.47 0.84
N LEU A 26 -8.84 0.71 1.04
CA LEU A 26 -9.31 1.53 -0.08
C LEU A 26 -8.15 1.95 -0.99
N THR A 27 -6.99 2.28 -0.42
CA THR A 27 -5.78 2.58 -1.20
C THR A 27 -5.26 1.33 -1.90
N ALA A 28 -5.19 0.19 -1.20
CA ALA A 28 -4.76 -1.07 -1.80
C ALA A 28 -5.68 -1.49 -2.95
N HIS A 29 -6.99 -1.41 -2.76
CA HIS A 29 -7.98 -1.68 -3.81
C HIS A 29 -7.80 -0.73 -5.01
N CYS A 30 -7.63 0.58 -4.76
CA CYS A 30 -7.36 1.56 -5.81
C CYS A 30 -6.08 1.21 -6.60
N ILE A 31 -5.01 0.81 -5.91
CA ILE A 31 -3.75 0.39 -6.52
C ILE A 31 -3.96 -0.84 -7.40
N LEU A 32 -4.60 -1.87 -6.89
CA LEU A 32 -4.74 -3.14 -7.58
C LEU A 32 -5.71 -3.04 -8.78
N HIS A 33 -6.89 -2.47 -8.58
CA HIS A 33 -7.97 -2.52 -9.56
C HIS A 33 -8.06 -1.26 -10.43
N LYS A 34 -8.07 -0.06 -9.83
CA LYS A 34 -8.31 1.19 -10.57
C LYS A 34 -7.07 1.69 -11.31
N LYS A 35 -5.90 1.68 -10.66
CA LYS A 35 -4.64 2.22 -11.22
C LYS A 35 -3.76 1.15 -11.84
N GLY A 36 -3.63 0.04 -11.17
CA GLY A 36 -2.76 -1.05 -11.61
C GLY A 36 -3.45 -1.99 -12.60
N GLN A 37 -4.76 -2.16 -12.53
CA GLN A 37 -5.52 -3.10 -13.36
C GLN A 37 -4.85 -4.49 -13.37
N LEU A 38 -4.54 -4.98 -12.16
CA LEU A 38 -3.83 -6.24 -11.97
C LEU A 38 -4.71 -7.41 -12.42
N LYS A 39 -4.06 -8.41 -12.99
CA LYS A 39 -4.69 -9.67 -13.41
C LYS A 39 -4.22 -10.80 -12.51
N ASN A 40 -5.04 -11.84 -12.38
CA ASN A 40 -4.67 -13.03 -11.62
C ASN A 40 -3.33 -13.59 -12.09
N GLY A 41 -2.50 -13.98 -11.12
CA GLY A 41 -1.19 -14.61 -11.35
C GLY A 41 -0.06 -13.66 -11.73
N GLU A 42 -0.30 -12.35 -11.84
CA GLU A 42 0.79 -11.39 -12.09
C GLU A 42 1.78 -11.34 -10.92
N THR A 43 3.03 -11.02 -11.24
CA THR A 43 4.11 -10.88 -10.24
C THR A 43 4.29 -9.42 -9.86
N VAL A 44 4.30 -9.12 -8.56
CA VAL A 44 4.37 -7.74 -8.07
C VAL A 44 5.46 -7.52 -7.02
N LEU A 45 5.98 -6.29 -6.96
CA LEU A 45 6.88 -5.81 -5.91
C LEU A 45 6.13 -4.78 -5.04
N ILE A 46 6.06 -5.05 -3.74
CA ILE A 46 5.39 -4.20 -2.75
C ILE A 46 6.44 -3.60 -1.82
N HIS A 47 6.65 -2.30 -1.88
CA HIS A 47 7.48 -1.64 -0.88
C HIS A 47 6.72 -1.36 0.41
N ALA A 48 7.42 -1.40 1.56
CA ALA A 48 6.83 -1.31 2.90
C ALA A 48 5.69 -2.34 3.12
N ALA A 49 5.90 -3.58 2.67
CA ALA A 49 4.90 -4.64 2.62
C ALA A 49 4.27 -4.98 3.98
N ALA A 50 4.98 -4.77 5.08
CA ALA A 50 4.46 -4.98 6.44
C ALA A 50 3.80 -3.74 7.05
N GLY A 51 3.65 -2.63 6.32
CA GLY A 51 2.91 -1.44 6.76
C GLY A 51 1.40 -1.57 6.52
N GLY A 52 0.62 -0.57 6.93
CA GLY A 52 -0.85 -0.65 6.84
C GLY A 52 -1.38 -0.89 5.43
N VAL A 53 -0.91 -0.12 4.43
CA VAL A 53 -1.29 -0.36 3.01
C VAL A 53 -0.62 -1.62 2.46
N GLY A 54 0.63 -1.89 2.88
CA GLY A 54 1.37 -3.08 2.43
C GLY A 54 0.68 -4.39 2.81
N THR A 55 0.22 -4.51 4.06
CA THR A 55 -0.52 -5.70 4.52
C THR A 55 -1.88 -5.84 3.84
N ALA A 56 -2.56 -4.72 3.53
CA ALA A 56 -3.78 -4.72 2.74
C ALA A 56 -3.53 -5.17 1.28
N LEU A 57 -2.41 -4.71 0.68
CA LEU A 57 -1.99 -5.15 -0.66
C LEU A 57 -1.68 -6.65 -0.70
N LEU A 58 -1.02 -7.19 0.33
CA LEU A 58 -0.76 -8.61 0.43
C LEU A 58 -2.06 -9.42 0.50
N GLN A 59 -3.01 -9.00 1.35
CA GLN A 59 -4.27 -9.73 1.51
C GLN A 59 -5.13 -9.66 0.25
N LEU A 60 -5.38 -8.48 -0.30
CA LEU A 60 -6.16 -8.33 -1.53
C LEU A 60 -5.43 -8.92 -2.75
N GLY A 61 -4.09 -8.84 -2.79
CA GLY A 61 -3.27 -9.47 -3.82
C GLY A 61 -3.32 -11.00 -3.78
N GLY A 62 -3.43 -11.58 -2.58
CA GLY A 62 -3.65 -13.02 -2.42
C GLY A 62 -4.96 -13.49 -3.05
N LEU A 63 -6.03 -12.69 -2.98
CA LEU A 63 -7.32 -12.98 -3.63
C LEU A 63 -7.23 -12.94 -5.17
N LEU A 64 -6.24 -12.23 -5.71
CA LEU A 64 -5.90 -12.19 -7.14
C LEU A 64 -4.80 -13.20 -7.50
N GLU A 65 -4.44 -14.10 -6.58
CA GLU A 65 -3.38 -15.10 -6.79
C GLU A 65 -2.05 -14.49 -7.25
N LEU A 66 -1.74 -13.25 -6.83
CA LEU A 66 -0.51 -12.57 -7.23
C LEU A 66 0.72 -13.23 -6.60
N LYS A 67 1.82 -13.33 -7.36
CA LYS A 67 3.13 -13.62 -6.81
C LYS A 67 3.73 -12.32 -6.26
N MET A 68 3.85 -12.22 -4.93
CA MET A 68 4.16 -10.96 -4.24
C MET A 68 5.53 -10.98 -3.59
N TYR A 69 6.42 -10.09 -4.01
CA TYR A 69 7.67 -9.78 -3.33
C TYR A 69 7.48 -8.53 -2.48
N GLY A 70 7.87 -8.58 -1.19
CA GLY A 70 7.59 -7.51 -0.25
C GLY A 70 8.83 -7.00 0.49
N THR A 71 9.19 -5.71 0.33
CA THR A 71 10.28 -5.16 1.13
C THR A 71 9.83 -4.84 2.55
N ALA A 72 10.55 -5.38 3.54
CA ALA A 72 10.32 -5.16 4.96
C ALA A 72 11.62 -5.33 5.75
N SER A 73 11.68 -4.84 7.01
CA SER A 73 12.76 -5.20 7.93
C SER A 73 12.60 -6.67 8.38
N VAL A 74 13.71 -7.33 8.71
CA VAL A 74 13.74 -8.76 9.10
C VAL A 74 12.72 -9.08 10.19
N THR A 75 12.56 -8.21 11.19
CA THR A 75 11.61 -8.38 12.30
C THR A 75 10.15 -8.47 11.84
N LYS A 76 9.84 -7.98 10.64
CA LYS A 76 8.49 -7.97 10.04
C LYS A 76 8.31 -9.01 8.92
N HIS A 77 9.32 -9.79 8.61
CA HIS A 77 9.23 -10.86 7.62
C HIS A 77 8.13 -11.89 7.93
N PRO A 78 7.91 -12.28 9.21
CA PRO A 78 6.79 -13.18 9.54
C PRO A 78 5.44 -12.65 9.03
N THR A 79 5.14 -11.36 9.24
CA THR A 79 3.89 -10.75 8.75
C THR A 79 3.80 -10.80 7.22
N VAL A 80 4.89 -10.55 6.49
CA VAL A 80 4.87 -10.63 5.02
C VAL A 80 4.58 -12.05 4.55
N ARG A 81 5.19 -13.07 5.18
CA ARG A 81 4.98 -14.49 4.85
C ARG A 81 3.57 -14.98 5.20
N GLU A 82 3.03 -14.52 6.34
CA GLU A 82 1.69 -14.86 6.79
C GLU A 82 0.62 -14.55 5.72
N TYR A 83 0.81 -13.45 4.99
CA TYR A 83 -0.09 -13.04 3.91
C TYR A 83 0.43 -13.40 2.51
N GLY A 84 1.24 -14.46 2.40
CA GLY A 84 1.65 -15.03 1.11
C GLY A 84 2.73 -14.26 0.36
N GLY A 85 3.35 -13.24 0.96
CA GLY A 85 4.44 -12.48 0.36
C GLY A 85 5.81 -13.13 0.57
N ILE A 86 6.73 -12.92 -0.37
CA ILE A 86 8.14 -13.29 -0.27
C ILE A 86 8.90 -12.06 0.25
N PRO A 87 9.38 -12.06 1.49
CA PRO A 87 10.00 -10.88 2.08
C PRO A 87 11.43 -10.65 1.55
N ILE A 88 11.76 -9.37 1.34
CA ILE A 88 13.10 -8.88 1.00
C ILE A 88 13.54 -7.92 2.11
N ASP A 89 14.70 -8.19 2.73
CA ASP A 89 15.26 -7.30 3.76
C ASP A 89 15.92 -6.08 3.13
N TYR A 90 15.19 -4.99 3.03
CA TYR A 90 15.66 -3.76 2.40
C TYR A 90 16.87 -3.10 3.10
N LYS A 91 17.20 -3.53 4.33
CA LYS A 91 18.37 -3.00 5.07
C LYS A 91 19.67 -3.66 4.65
N ASN A 92 19.62 -4.96 4.33
CA ASN A 92 20.80 -5.77 4.08
C ASN A 92 20.85 -6.36 2.65
N GLN A 93 19.74 -6.22 1.89
CA GLN A 93 19.63 -6.75 0.52
C GLN A 93 19.27 -5.63 -0.46
N ASP A 94 19.92 -5.62 -1.61
CA ASP A 94 19.49 -4.81 -2.73
C ASP A 94 18.25 -5.44 -3.39
N PHE A 95 17.09 -4.83 -3.20
CA PHE A 95 15.84 -5.37 -3.74
C PHE A 95 15.83 -5.46 -5.27
N LEU A 96 16.53 -4.55 -5.96
CA LEU A 96 16.56 -4.55 -7.43
C LEU A 96 17.40 -5.72 -7.95
N GLU A 97 18.54 -5.99 -7.32
CA GLU A 97 19.36 -7.16 -7.61
C GLU A 97 18.63 -8.45 -7.28
N TYR A 98 17.98 -8.51 -6.10
CA TYR A 98 17.15 -9.64 -5.71
C TYR A 98 16.06 -9.95 -6.74
N ILE A 99 15.28 -8.94 -7.14
CA ILE A 99 14.21 -9.12 -8.13
C ILE A 99 14.78 -9.57 -9.49
N ARG A 100 15.91 -9.04 -9.93
CA ARG A 100 16.52 -9.44 -11.21
C ARG A 100 16.97 -10.90 -11.21
N ASN A 101 17.42 -11.41 -10.06
CA ASN A 101 17.81 -12.82 -9.93
C ASN A 101 16.59 -13.76 -9.90
N GLU A 102 15.51 -13.36 -9.20
CA GLU A 102 14.30 -14.18 -9.03
C GLU A 102 13.33 -14.07 -10.22
N VAL A 103 13.29 -12.92 -10.88
CA VAL A 103 12.39 -12.57 -12.00
C VAL A 103 13.20 -11.83 -13.05
N PRO A 104 13.97 -12.54 -13.89
CA PRO A 104 14.93 -11.93 -14.85
C PRO A 104 14.30 -10.90 -15.79
N ASP A 105 13.06 -11.12 -16.22
CA ASP A 105 12.32 -10.18 -17.09
C ASP A 105 11.77 -8.96 -16.32
N GLY A 106 11.78 -8.98 -14.99
CA GLY A 106 11.18 -8.01 -14.10
C GLY A 106 9.73 -8.33 -13.73
N VAL A 107 9.23 -7.66 -12.69
CA VAL A 107 7.86 -7.83 -12.19
C VAL A 107 6.84 -7.12 -13.10
N ASP A 108 5.56 -7.55 -13.06
CA ASP A 108 4.46 -6.92 -13.80
C ASP A 108 4.14 -5.53 -13.28
N ALA A 109 4.16 -5.38 -11.95
CA ALA A 109 3.92 -4.10 -11.30
C ALA A 109 4.77 -3.90 -10.05
N ALA A 110 5.04 -2.63 -9.70
CA ALA A 110 5.65 -2.25 -8.43
C ALA A 110 4.82 -1.17 -7.74
N PHE A 111 4.65 -1.30 -6.41
CA PHE A 111 3.87 -0.37 -5.59
C PHE A 111 4.81 0.37 -4.64
N ASP A 112 4.91 1.68 -4.82
CA ASP A 112 5.95 2.51 -4.21
C ASP A 112 5.37 3.67 -3.39
N PRO A 113 5.45 3.61 -2.03
CA PRO A 113 5.10 4.72 -1.15
C PRO A 113 6.27 5.66 -0.87
N ILE A 114 7.47 5.35 -1.36
CA ILE A 114 8.73 6.00 -0.94
C ILE A 114 9.08 7.18 -1.85
N GLY A 115 9.00 6.98 -3.17
CA GLY A 115 9.36 8.01 -4.14
C GLY A 115 10.88 8.16 -4.37
N GLY A 116 11.30 9.26 -4.99
CA GLY A 116 12.70 9.63 -5.17
C GLY A 116 13.54 8.56 -5.88
N LEU A 117 14.70 8.23 -5.32
CA LEU A 117 15.57 7.18 -5.87
C LEU A 117 14.90 5.80 -5.86
N ASN A 118 14.06 5.52 -4.86
CA ASN A 118 13.35 4.24 -4.79
C ASN A 118 12.42 4.06 -5.98
N LEU A 119 11.67 5.09 -6.36
CA LEU A 119 10.78 5.05 -7.53
C LEU A 119 11.53 4.73 -8.82
N ARG A 120 12.72 5.30 -9.02
CA ARG A 120 13.57 4.96 -10.18
C ARG A 120 14.03 3.51 -10.18
N ARG A 121 14.33 2.97 -9.00
CA ARG A 121 14.74 1.57 -8.84
C ARG A 121 13.55 0.63 -9.01
N SER A 122 12.37 0.99 -8.51
CA SER A 122 11.10 0.31 -8.76
C SER A 122 10.79 0.23 -10.26
N TYR A 123 10.98 1.35 -10.98
CA TYR A 123 10.84 1.38 -12.44
C TYR A 123 11.79 0.43 -13.16
N LYS A 124 13.04 0.29 -12.65
CA LYS A 124 14.02 -0.66 -13.23
C LYS A 124 13.70 -2.12 -12.89
N ALA A 125 12.97 -2.38 -11.82
CA ALA A 125 12.54 -3.73 -11.42
C ALA A 125 11.33 -4.23 -12.23
N VAL A 126 10.59 -3.34 -12.87
CA VAL A 126 9.40 -3.68 -13.64
C VAL A 126 9.79 -4.10 -15.07
N LYS A 127 9.13 -5.13 -15.62
CA LYS A 127 9.33 -5.62 -16.99
C LYS A 127 8.93 -4.58 -18.05
N LYS A 128 9.35 -4.77 -19.30
CA LYS A 128 8.89 -3.96 -20.43
C LYS A 128 7.36 -4.00 -20.53
N GLY A 129 6.73 -2.85 -20.69
CA GLY A 129 5.27 -2.72 -20.72
C GLY A 129 4.57 -2.86 -19.35
N GLY A 130 5.33 -3.07 -18.28
CA GLY A 130 4.78 -3.13 -16.92
C GLY A 130 4.51 -1.74 -16.30
N ARG A 131 4.16 -1.71 -15.02
CA ARG A 131 3.67 -0.47 -14.38
C ARG A 131 4.18 -0.26 -12.96
N VAL A 132 4.41 1.00 -12.61
CA VAL A 132 4.72 1.42 -11.23
C VAL A 132 3.58 2.28 -10.72
N ILE A 133 3.03 1.95 -9.57
CA ILE A 133 2.01 2.74 -8.90
C ILE A 133 2.65 3.39 -7.67
N SER A 134 2.88 4.71 -7.74
CA SER A 134 3.33 5.50 -6.60
C SER A 134 2.11 5.92 -5.79
N TYR A 135 2.15 5.71 -4.46
CA TYR A 135 1.04 6.08 -3.57
C TYR A 135 1.50 6.87 -2.33
N GLY A 136 2.71 7.39 -2.37
CA GLY A 136 3.30 8.21 -1.32
C GLY A 136 4.66 8.77 -1.72
N PHE A 137 5.20 9.61 -0.86
CA PHE A 137 6.53 10.21 -0.99
C PHE A 137 7.21 10.24 0.39
N ALA A 138 7.25 9.08 1.06
CA ALA A 138 7.75 8.95 2.44
C ALA A 138 9.29 8.92 2.55
N GLY A 139 10.02 8.87 1.42
CA GLY A 139 11.46 8.62 1.39
C GLY A 139 12.37 9.74 1.87
N ASP A 140 11.90 10.99 1.84
CA ASP A 140 12.67 12.15 2.33
C ASP A 140 11.79 12.93 3.30
N SER A 141 11.92 12.61 4.58
CA SER A 141 11.35 13.31 5.76
C SER A 141 10.27 14.35 5.44
N PHE A 142 9.00 13.95 5.40
CA PHE A 142 7.82 14.83 5.30
C PHE A 142 8.02 16.14 4.52
N GLY A 143 8.70 16.07 3.38
CA GLY A 143 9.05 17.22 2.57
C GLY A 143 7.85 17.74 1.81
N GLY A 144 7.46 18.96 2.13
CA GLY A 144 6.30 19.66 1.65
C GLY A 144 6.09 19.70 0.13
N MET A 145 5.31 20.67 -0.36
CA MET A 145 4.91 20.80 -1.79
C MET A 145 6.05 20.68 -2.80
N LYS A 146 7.29 21.07 -2.45
CA LYS A 146 8.46 20.94 -3.35
C LYS A 146 8.76 19.49 -3.71
N GLN A 147 8.74 18.57 -2.75
CA GLN A 147 9.05 17.15 -3.02
C GLN A 147 7.93 16.46 -3.77
N MET A 148 6.69 16.85 -3.50
CA MET A 148 5.55 16.39 -4.29
C MET A 148 5.66 16.83 -5.76
N ALA A 149 6.04 18.10 -6.00
CA ALA A 149 6.27 18.61 -7.36
C ALA A 149 7.44 17.88 -8.05
N ILE A 150 8.56 17.65 -7.34
CA ILE A 150 9.71 16.88 -7.86
C ILE A 150 9.28 15.45 -8.19
N GLY A 151 8.50 14.79 -7.31
CA GLY A 151 7.99 13.46 -7.55
C GLY A 151 7.09 13.38 -8.79
N VAL A 152 6.21 14.36 -9.00
CA VAL A 152 5.36 14.44 -10.20
C VAL A 152 6.21 14.63 -11.46
N LEU A 153 7.20 15.54 -11.44
CA LEU A 153 8.12 15.73 -12.55
C LEU A 153 8.92 14.46 -12.85
N GLN A 154 9.36 13.77 -11.83
CA GLN A 154 10.06 12.50 -11.97
C GLN A 154 9.19 11.42 -12.65
N MET A 155 7.93 11.30 -12.23
CA MET A 155 6.98 10.38 -12.87
C MET A 155 6.74 10.73 -14.33
N ALA A 156 6.59 12.02 -14.65
CA ALA A 156 6.45 12.49 -16.03
C ALA A 156 7.68 12.13 -16.88
N ALA A 157 8.88 12.36 -16.36
CA ALA A 157 10.13 11.99 -17.04
C ALA A 157 10.25 10.48 -17.27
N LEU A 158 9.87 9.65 -16.31
CA LEU A 158 9.88 8.19 -16.46
C LEU A 158 8.84 7.71 -17.50
N ASN A 159 7.68 8.36 -17.58
CA ASN A 159 6.65 8.04 -18.58
C ASN A 159 7.04 8.45 -20.01
N PHE A 160 8.01 9.34 -20.14
CA PHE A 160 8.50 9.76 -21.46
C PHE A 160 9.47 8.75 -22.08
N TRP A 161 9.95 7.77 -21.32
CA TRP A 161 10.89 6.77 -21.81
C TRP A 161 10.18 5.73 -22.70
N PRO A 162 10.71 5.42 -23.90
CA PRO A 162 10.01 4.60 -24.91
C PRO A 162 10.14 3.08 -24.65
N ASP A 163 9.98 2.61 -23.43
CA ASP A 163 10.04 1.19 -23.06
C ASP A 163 8.66 0.58 -22.75
N GLY A 164 7.60 1.38 -22.92
CA GLY A 164 6.21 0.98 -22.69
C GLY A 164 5.80 0.87 -21.24
N LYS A 165 6.70 1.12 -20.29
CA LYS A 165 6.36 1.14 -18.85
C LYS A 165 5.55 2.38 -18.50
N ARG A 166 4.73 2.29 -17.47
CA ARG A 166 3.90 3.39 -16.98
C ARG A 166 4.12 3.64 -15.49
N VAL A 167 4.21 4.91 -15.12
CA VAL A 167 4.23 5.34 -13.70
C VAL A 167 2.97 6.13 -13.45
N THR A 168 2.17 5.69 -12.48
CA THR A 168 0.88 6.31 -12.15
C THR A 168 0.85 6.67 -10.66
N LEU A 169 0.28 7.84 -10.33
CA LEU A 169 0.03 8.24 -8.94
C LEU A 169 -1.33 7.71 -8.48
N CYS A 170 -1.35 7.05 -7.34
CA CYS A 170 -2.57 6.72 -6.61
C CYS A 170 -2.71 7.65 -5.41
N ALA A 171 -3.49 8.73 -5.59
CA ALA A 171 -3.85 9.67 -4.53
C ALA A 171 -5.30 9.42 -4.12
N THR A 172 -5.54 8.45 -3.25
CA THR A 172 -6.88 7.97 -2.84
C THR A 172 -7.86 9.08 -2.43
N PRO A 173 -7.46 10.11 -1.65
CA PRO A 173 -8.36 11.23 -1.33
C PRO A 173 -8.85 11.99 -2.58
N GLY A 174 -7.99 12.10 -3.60
CA GLY A 174 -8.36 12.70 -4.88
C GLY A 174 -9.33 11.82 -5.68
N GLU A 175 -9.16 10.51 -5.62
CA GLU A 175 -10.07 9.56 -6.29
C GLU A 175 -11.46 9.57 -5.64
N VAL A 176 -11.54 9.63 -4.31
CA VAL A 176 -12.80 9.74 -3.56
C VAL A 176 -13.56 11.01 -3.98
N LYS A 177 -12.88 12.16 -4.08
CA LYS A 177 -13.49 13.43 -4.49
C LYS A 177 -14.01 13.40 -5.93
N LYS A 178 -13.36 12.65 -6.81
CA LYS A 178 -13.74 12.54 -8.22
C LYS A 178 -14.89 11.56 -8.46
N ASP A 179 -14.98 10.54 -7.61
CA ASP A 179 -15.85 9.38 -7.86
C ASP A 179 -16.38 8.83 -6.53
N ASN A 180 -17.43 9.49 -6.01
CA ASN A 180 -18.06 9.07 -4.77
C ASN A 180 -18.78 7.72 -4.91
N ALA A 181 -19.23 7.36 -6.10
CA ALA A 181 -19.89 6.07 -6.35
C ALA A 181 -18.87 4.95 -6.17
N TRP A 182 -17.70 5.05 -6.82
CA TRP A 182 -16.60 4.09 -6.62
C TRP A 182 -16.21 3.95 -5.14
N TYR A 183 -16.11 5.07 -4.41
CA TYR A 183 -15.79 5.03 -2.98
C TYR A 183 -16.81 4.20 -2.19
N ARG A 184 -18.11 4.47 -2.40
CA ARG A 184 -19.18 3.78 -1.69
C ARG A 184 -19.22 2.28 -2.02
N GLU A 185 -19.16 1.94 -3.30
CA GLU A 185 -19.17 0.57 -3.80
C GLU A 185 -17.98 -0.22 -3.22
N THR A 186 -16.77 0.32 -3.38
CA THR A 186 -15.56 -0.32 -2.88
C THR A 186 -15.55 -0.47 -1.36
N LEU A 187 -15.97 0.56 -0.62
CA LEU A 187 -15.97 0.45 0.85
C LEU A 187 -17.04 -0.51 1.34
N THR A 188 -18.20 -0.59 0.68
CA THR A 188 -19.25 -1.58 0.96
C THR A 188 -18.73 -3.00 0.73
N GLU A 189 -18.03 -3.23 -0.38
CA GLU A 189 -17.38 -4.51 -0.68
C GLU A 189 -16.37 -4.88 0.41
N LEU A 190 -15.47 -3.96 0.77
CA LEU A 190 -14.45 -4.17 1.80
C LEU A 190 -15.06 -4.46 3.18
N ILE A 191 -16.15 -3.79 3.56
CA ILE A 191 -16.90 -4.10 4.79
C ILE A 191 -17.47 -5.52 4.73
N SER A 192 -18.04 -5.91 3.60
CA SER A 192 -18.56 -7.28 3.39
C SER A 192 -17.47 -8.33 3.47
N MET A 193 -16.29 -8.06 2.87
CA MET A 193 -15.12 -8.95 2.94
C MET A 193 -14.60 -9.07 4.39
N LEU A 194 -14.61 -7.97 5.16
CA LEU A 194 -14.25 -7.99 6.58
C LEU A 194 -15.25 -8.82 7.40
N ALA A 195 -16.54 -8.63 7.19
CA ALA A 195 -17.59 -9.41 7.86
C ALA A 195 -17.47 -10.92 7.55
N ALA A 196 -17.14 -11.25 6.30
CA ALA A 196 -16.90 -12.63 5.88
C ALA A 196 -15.51 -13.18 6.26
N ARG A 197 -14.67 -12.41 6.95
CA ARG A 197 -13.28 -12.74 7.32
C ARG A 197 -12.40 -13.14 6.13
N GLN A 198 -12.71 -12.64 4.95
CA GLN A 198 -11.85 -12.77 3.76
C GLN A 198 -10.62 -11.86 3.85
N ILE A 199 -10.75 -10.75 4.57
CA ILE A 199 -9.66 -9.84 4.94
C ILE A 199 -9.64 -9.63 6.44
N ASN A 200 -8.44 -9.43 7.00
CA ASN A 200 -8.22 -9.24 8.44
C ASN A 200 -7.22 -8.10 8.65
N PRO A 201 -7.67 -6.85 8.88
CA PRO A 201 -6.78 -5.71 9.05
C PRO A 201 -5.76 -5.94 10.16
N VAL A 202 -4.48 -5.76 9.82
CA VAL A 202 -3.39 -5.92 10.78
C VAL A 202 -3.34 -4.71 11.69
N ILE A 203 -3.82 -4.86 12.93
CA ILE A 203 -3.76 -3.84 13.97
C ILE A 203 -2.51 -4.10 14.82
N GLY A 204 -1.44 -3.38 14.53
CA GLY A 204 -0.17 -3.54 15.24
C GLY A 204 -0.17 -2.97 16.66
N ALA A 205 -1.01 -1.96 16.91
CA ALA A 205 -1.27 -1.45 18.26
C ALA A 205 -2.60 -0.69 18.35
N ARG A 206 -3.24 -0.79 19.52
CA ARG A 206 -4.33 0.09 19.95
C ARG A 206 -3.78 0.98 21.04
N VAL A 207 -3.87 2.27 20.87
CA VAL A 207 -3.29 3.26 21.78
C VAL A 207 -4.39 4.21 22.22
N PRO A 208 -4.57 4.49 23.54
CA PRO A 208 -5.51 5.50 24.00
C PRO A 208 -5.29 6.84 23.30
N LEU A 209 -6.38 7.54 22.95
CA LEU A 209 -6.31 8.82 22.25
C LEU A 209 -5.40 9.82 22.98
N MET A 210 -5.44 9.82 24.31
CA MET A 210 -4.61 10.70 25.16
C MET A 210 -3.12 10.38 25.08
N GLU A 211 -2.75 9.20 24.59
CA GLU A 211 -1.35 8.77 24.38
C GLU A 211 -0.87 8.94 22.92
N VAL A 212 -1.47 9.85 22.15
CA VAL A 212 -1.15 10.06 20.73
C VAL A 212 0.35 10.24 20.47
N LYS A 213 1.08 10.86 21.40
CA LYS A 213 2.55 11.01 21.31
C LYS A 213 3.26 9.64 21.23
N ARG A 214 2.80 8.66 22.03
CA ARG A 214 3.32 7.30 22.01
C ARG A 214 3.04 6.62 20.67
N ALA A 215 1.83 6.80 20.12
CA ALA A 215 1.48 6.27 18.80
C ALA A 215 2.41 6.81 17.69
N HIS A 216 2.71 8.11 17.70
CA HIS A 216 3.67 8.73 16.77
C HIS A 216 5.08 8.14 16.93
N GLN A 217 5.58 8.02 18.16
CA GLN A 217 6.89 7.40 18.43
C GLN A 217 6.98 5.96 17.91
N MET A 218 5.93 5.16 18.09
CA MET A 218 5.87 3.79 17.55
C MET A 218 5.99 3.75 16.03
N LEU A 219 5.33 4.69 15.33
CA LEU A 219 5.40 4.81 13.87
C LEU A 219 6.80 5.27 13.41
N GLU A 220 7.38 6.27 14.05
CA GLU A 220 8.72 6.81 13.75
C GLU A 220 9.82 5.76 13.94
N GLN A 221 9.73 4.94 14.98
CA GLN A 221 10.66 3.84 15.24
C GLN A 221 10.52 2.71 14.20
N GLY A 222 9.43 2.69 13.44
CA GLY A 222 9.19 1.68 12.42
C GLY A 222 9.04 0.26 12.96
N ASN A 223 8.71 0.07 14.23
CA ASN A 223 8.66 -1.24 14.88
C ASN A 223 7.29 -1.94 14.76
N VAL A 224 6.26 -1.23 14.27
CA VAL A 224 4.89 -1.75 14.17
C VAL A 224 4.64 -2.31 12.78
N ALA A 225 4.09 -3.53 12.71
CA ALA A 225 3.48 -4.05 11.49
C ALA A 225 1.99 -3.63 11.44
N GLY A 226 1.47 -3.38 10.24
CA GLY A 226 0.08 -2.96 10.07
C GLY A 226 -0.17 -1.52 10.51
N LYS A 227 -1.29 -1.29 11.18
CA LYS A 227 -1.80 0.03 11.58
C LYS A 227 -1.73 0.23 13.11
N VAL A 228 -1.40 1.45 13.53
CA VAL A 228 -1.64 1.93 14.89
C VAL A 228 -2.98 2.64 14.90
N VAL A 229 -3.88 2.24 15.78
CA VAL A 229 -5.22 2.83 15.93
C VAL A 229 -5.31 3.53 17.26
N LEU A 230 -5.75 4.80 17.23
CA LEU A 230 -6.10 5.52 18.44
C LEU A 230 -7.51 5.13 18.86
N VAL A 231 -7.68 4.75 20.11
CA VAL A 231 -8.98 4.35 20.67
C VAL A 231 -9.44 5.38 21.72
N CYS A 232 -10.71 5.75 21.65
CA CYS A 232 -11.35 6.46 22.76
C CYS A 232 -11.70 5.41 23.82
N GLU A 233 -11.26 5.62 25.04
CA GLU A 233 -11.78 4.85 26.18
C GLU A 233 -13.25 5.26 26.39
N PRO A 234 -14.14 4.31 26.74
CA PRO A 234 -15.54 4.60 27.04
C PRO A 234 -15.69 5.48 28.28
#